data_521cd91154532d6081a3260850d60f0c
#
_entry.id   521cd91154532d6081a3260850d60f0c
#
_cell.length_a   1.000
_cell.length_b   1.000
_cell.length_c   1.000
_cell.angle_alpha   90.00
_cell.angle_beta   90.00
_cell.angle_gamma   90.00
#
_symmetry.space_group_name_H-M   'P 1'
#
loop_
_entity.id
_entity.type
_entity.pdbx_description
1 polymer ?
#
loop_
_entity_poly.entity_id
_entity_poly.type
_entity_poly.pdbx_seq_one_letter_code
_entity_poly.pdbx_strand_id
1 'polypeptide(L)'
;AAGIANARFICADAATVAVPEMPFDRLCSRFGSMFFSEPVPAFENLRGLLKTGGRLDLAVWGPPQQNPWMLEGMAVARRHVEMPAPVPRAPGPFAFEERDYMEETLIAAGFSNVNIVAAKGELPVGGPGATPQQAQAFVRHALAFGQALLDYPPQVQEAAAAELTSLYTKYYRPGEGVMMGYAIWLVSANA
;
A
#
# COMPACT_ATOMS: atom_id res chain seq x y z
N ALA A 1 16.82 0.78 18.29
CA ALA A 1 15.52 0.41 18.89
C ALA A 1 15.02 1.61 19.69
N ALA A 2 13.77 2.02 19.53
CA ALA A 2 13.22 3.23 20.17
C ALA A 2 12.87 3.07 21.67
N GLY A 3 13.35 2.00 22.34
CA GLY A 3 13.10 1.76 23.77
C GLY A 3 11.62 1.53 24.14
N ILE A 4 10.79 1.15 23.18
CA ILE A 4 9.35 0.91 23.39
C ILE A 4 9.21 -0.44 24.11
N ALA A 5 8.80 -0.42 25.37
CA ALA A 5 8.64 -1.63 26.20
C ALA A 5 7.27 -2.30 26.06
N ASN A 6 6.27 -1.62 25.48
CA ASN A 6 4.88 -2.08 25.33
C ASN A 6 4.53 -2.55 23.91
N ALA A 7 5.51 -2.87 23.08
CA ALA A 7 5.32 -3.43 21.76
C ALA A 7 5.99 -4.80 21.64
N ARG A 8 5.29 -5.76 21.05
CA ARG A 8 5.78 -7.09 20.73
C ARG A 8 5.61 -7.34 19.22
N PHE A 9 6.60 -7.98 18.62
CA PHE A 9 6.59 -8.35 17.21
C PHE A 9 6.46 -9.88 17.08
N ILE A 10 5.55 -10.31 16.23
CA ILE A 10 5.33 -11.73 15.88
C ILE A 10 5.52 -11.85 14.38
N CYS A 11 6.45 -12.70 13.96
CA CYS A 11 6.64 -13.03 12.54
C CYS A 11 5.72 -14.21 12.21
N ALA A 12 4.58 -13.93 11.56
CA ALA A 12 3.59 -14.91 11.18
C ALA A 12 2.75 -14.39 10.01
N ASP A 13 2.04 -15.30 9.32
CA ASP A 13 1.04 -14.93 8.32
C ASP A 13 -0.20 -14.38 9.01
N ALA A 14 -0.53 -13.11 8.78
CA ALA A 14 -1.69 -12.47 9.36
C ALA A 14 -3.03 -13.07 8.90
N ALA A 15 -3.06 -13.77 7.75
CA ALA A 15 -4.25 -14.44 7.26
C ALA A 15 -4.67 -15.65 8.11
N THR A 16 -3.72 -16.27 8.86
CA THR A 16 -3.96 -17.53 9.56
C THR A 16 -3.46 -17.54 11.00
N VAL A 17 -2.77 -16.49 11.45
CA VAL A 17 -2.14 -16.45 12.76
C VAL A 17 -3.15 -16.53 13.90
N ALA A 18 -2.84 -17.33 14.92
CA ALA A 18 -3.42 -17.24 16.24
C ALA A 18 -2.45 -16.51 17.16
N VAL A 19 -2.94 -15.51 17.90
CA VAL A 19 -2.12 -14.72 18.83
C VAL A 19 -2.53 -15.07 20.28
N PRO A 20 -1.58 -15.50 21.13
CA PRO A 20 -1.93 -15.97 22.49
C PRO A 20 -2.68 -14.94 23.35
N GLU A 21 -2.43 -13.66 23.13
CA GLU A 21 -3.03 -12.55 23.89
C GLU A 21 -4.44 -12.15 23.42
N MET A 22 -4.98 -12.81 22.37
CA MET A 22 -6.35 -12.55 21.90
C MET A 22 -7.39 -12.86 22.99
N PRO A 23 -8.59 -12.25 22.96
CA PRO A 23 -9.07 -11.30 21.94
C PRO A 23 -8.67 -9.85 22.23
N PHE A 24 -8.52 -9.06 21.17
CA PHE A 24 -8.12 -7.66 21.21
C PHE A 24 -9.31 -6.71 21.10
N ASP A 25 -9.16 -5.48 21.63
CA ASP A 25 -10.16 -4.42 21.47
C ASP A 25 -10.13 -3.78 20.08
N ARG A 26 -8.93 -3.74 19.47
CA ARG A 26 -8.71 -3.07 18.20
C ARG A 26 -7.63 -3.75 17.36
N LEU A 27 -7.86 -3.79 16.07
CA LEU A 27 -6.89 -4.17 15.05
C LEU A 27 -6.73 -3.02 14.06
N CYS A 28 -5.50 -2.69 13.68
CA CYS A 28 -5.25 -1.69 12.67
C CYS A 28 -4.23 -2.20 11.64
N SER A 29 -4.43 -1.81 10.38
CA SER A 29 -3.48 -2.08 9.30
C SER A 29 -3.31 -0.85 8.42
N ARG A 30 -2.04 -0.51 8.14
CA ARG A 30 -1.68 0.54 7.19
C ARG A 30 -0.96 -0.07 6.00
N PHE A 31 -1.66 -0.17 4.88
CA PHE A 31 -1.16 -0.66 3.59
C PHE A 31 -0.65 -2.12 3.59
N GLY A 32 -1.06 -2.95 4.57
CA GLY A 32 -0.67 -4.36 4.64
C GLY A 32 -1.78 -5.33 4.19
N SER A 33 -3.04 -5.01 4.47
CA SER A 33 -4.18 -5.91 4.23
C SER A 33 -4.54 -6.13 2.75
N MET A 34 -3.96 -5.38 1.84
CA MET A 34 -4.18 -5.49 0.39
C MET A 34 -3.46 -6.67 -0.27
N PHE A 35 -2.64 -7.39 0.49
CA PHE A 35 -1.79 -8.46 -0.04
C PHE A 35 -2.28 -9.87 0.29
N PHE A 36 -3.45 -10.02 0.87
CA PHE A 36 -4.06 -11.32 1.11
C PHE A 36 -4.46 -11.99 -0.22
N SER A 37 -4.04 -13.23 -0.43
CA SER A 37 -4.45 -14.04 -1.59
C SER A 37 -5.92 -14.40 -1.54
N GLU A 38 -6.41 -14.71 -0.33
CA GLU A 38 -7.80 -15.04 -0.04
C GLU A 38 -8.33 -14.04 1.00
N PRO A 39 -8.83 -12.87 0.57
CA PRO A 39 -9.12 -11.79 1.50
C PRO A 39 -10.27 -12.09 2.48
N VAL A 40 -11.34 -12.78 2.04
CA VAL A 40 -12.45 -13.09 2.94
C VAL A 40 -12.01 -14.00 4.09
N PRO A 41 -11.38 -15.18 3.87
CA PRO A 41 -10.84 -16.01 4.96
C PRO A 41 -9.82 -15.28 5.83
N ALA A 42 -8.97 -14.43 5.24
CA ALA A 42 -8.01 -13.65 6.02
C ALA A 42 -8.70 -12.67 6.98
N PHE A 43 -9.71 -11.96 6.51
CA PHE A 43 -10.48 -11.05 7.36
C PHE A 43 -11.37 -11.81 8.38
N GLU A 44 -11.85 -13.00 8.07
CA GLU A 44 -12.51 -13.89 9.05
C GLU A 44 -11.55 -14.21 10.21
N ASN A 45 -10.30 -14.60 9.89
CA ASN A 45 -9.27 -14.85 10.89
C ASN A 45 -9.01 -13.58 11.74
N LEU A 46 -8.80 -12.44 11.10
CA LEU A 46 -8.55 -11.16 11.79
C LEU A 46 -9.74 -10.77 12.70
N ARG A 47 -10.98 -11.02 12.26
CA ARG A 47 -12.17 -10.82 13.07
C ARG A 47 -12.16 -11.72 14.32
N GLY A 48 -11.75 -12.98 14.17
CA GLY A 48 -11.60 -13.92 15.28
C GLY A 48 -10.58 -13.51 16.34
N LEU A 49 -9.64 -12.63 15.99
CA LEU A 49 -8.69 -12.04 16.95
C LEU A 49 -9.30 -10.87 17.77
N LEU A 50 -10.47 -10.36 17.39
CA LEU A 50 -11.12 -9.25 18.07
C LEU A 50 -12.16 -9.73 19.09
N LYS A 51 -12.39 -8.93 20.12
CA LYS A 51 -13.54 -9.08 21.00
C LYS A 51 -14.83 -8.83 20.22
N THR A 52 -15.95 -9.38 20.70
CA THR A 52 -17.27 -8.99 20.19
C THR A 52 -17.45 -7.48 20.29
N GLY A 53 -17.77 -6.84 19.17
CA GLY A 53 -17.83 -5.38 19.05
C GLY A 53 -16.47 -4.69 18.97
N GLY A 54 -15.37 -5.44 18.96
CA GLY A 54 -14.02 -4.91 18.73
C GLY A 54 -13.90 -4.23 17.37
N ARG A 55 -12.94 -3.32 17.22
CA ARG A 55 -12.85 -2.43 16.05
C ARG A 55 -11.69 -2.80 15.12
N LEU A 56 -11.98 -2.84 13.83
CA LEU A 56 -11.02 -2.88 12.74
C LEU A 56 -10.87 -1.47 12.15
N ASP A 57 -9.61 -1.02 11.95
CA ASP A 57 -9.28 0.22 11.23
C ASP A 57 -8.21 -0.07 10.17
N LEU A 58 -8.49 0.27 8.91
CA LEU A 58 -7.57 0.05 7.80
C LEU A 58 -7.31 1.34 7.03
N ALA A 59 -6.10 1.45 6.48
CA ALA A 59 -5.79 2.36 5.38
C ALA A 59 -5.32 1.54 4.19
N VAL A 60 -5.99 1.68 3.04
CA VAL A 60 -5.67 1.01 1.79
C VAL A 60 -5.63 2.03 0.65
N TRP A 61 -4.87 1.73 -0.42
CA TRP A 61 -4.83 2.62 -1.57
C TRP A 61 -6.19 2.63 -2.30
N GLY A 62 -6.65 3.82 -2.65
CA GLY A 62 -7.79 4.04 -3.53
C GLY A 62 -7.41 3.84 -5.01
N PRO A 63 -8.29 4.25 -5.96
CA PRO A 63 -8.08 4.02 -7.39
C PRO A 63 -6.71 4.49 -7.89
N PRO A 64 -6.01 3.69 -8.72
CA PRO A 64 -4.66 4.03 -9.20
C PRO A 64 -4.62 5.35 -9.95
N GLN A 65 -5.70 5.74 -10.65
CA GLN A 65 -5.81 7.02 -11.36
C GLN A 65 -5.74 8.24 -10.41
N GLN A 66 -6.00 8.04 -9.12
CA GLN A 66 -5.89 9.05 -8.08
C GLN A 66 -4.59 8.94 -7.28
N ASN A 67 -3.68 8.05 -7.69
CA ASN A 67 -2.39 7.78 -7.08
C ASN A 67 -1.24 7.97 -8.09
N PRO A 68 -1.07 9.19 -8.65
CA PRO A 68 -0.05 9.47 -9.68
C PRO A 68 1.36 9.13 -9.20
N TRP A 69 1.65 9.22 -7.91
CA TRP A 69 2.96 8.90 -7.33
C TRP A 69 3.43 7.47 -7.65
N MET A 70 2.50 6.52 -7.81
CA MET A 70 2.81 5.14 -8.20
C MET A 70 2.53 4.90 -9.69
N LEU A 71 1.39 5.40 -10.20
CA LEU A 71 0.94 5.12 -11.55
C LEU A 71 1.90 5.67 -12.62
N GLU A 72 2.38 6.91 -12.44
CA GLU A 72 3.27 7.53 -13.42
C GLU A 72 4.67 6.88 -13.43
N GLY A 73 5.19 6.53 -12.26
CA GLY A 73 6.45 5.77 -12.16
C GLY A 73 6.36 4.40 -12.82
N MET A 74 5.25 3.69 -12.60
CA MET A 74 4.97 2.41 -13.27
C MET A 74 4.85 2.58 -14.79
N ALA A 75 4.22 3.66 -15.25
CA ALA A 75 4.11 3.96 -16.69
C ALA A 75 5.48 4.23 -17.33
N VAL A 76 6.40 4.87 -16.60
CA VAL A 76 7.80 4.98 -17.05
C VAL A 76 8.44 3.60 -17.14
N ALA A 77 8.38 2.78 -16.10
CA ALA A 77 9.01 1.47 -16.09
C ALA A 77 8.52 0.58 -17.27
N ARG A 78 7.23 0.61 -17.57
CA ARG A 78 6.63 -0.14 -18.70
C ARG A 78 7.13 0.25 -20.08
N ARG A 79 7.73 1.42 -20.24
CA ARG A 79 8.36 1.81 -21.54
C ARG A 79 9.69 1.14 -21.75
N HIS A 80 10.33 0.70 -20.68
CA HIS A 80 11.68 0.14 -20.71
C HIS A 80 11.70 -1.38 -20.55
N VAL A 81 10.69 -1.94 -19.86
CA VAL A 81 10.64 -3.35 -19.53
C VAL A 81 9.22 -3.91 -19.67
N GLU A 82 9.14 -5.18 -20.04
CA GLU A 82 7.88 -5.88 -20.09
C GLU A 82 7.37 -6.14 -18.67
N MET A 83 6.14 -5.78 -18.42
CA MET A 83 5.48 -5.97 -17.12
C MET A 83 4.09 -6.58 -17.34
N PRO A 84 3.67 -7.53 -16.51
CA PRO A 84 2.35 -8.13 -16.62
C PRO A 84 1.25 -7.05 -16.53
N ALA A 85 0.17 -7.31 -17.23
CA ALA A 85 -1.04 -6.47 -17.08
C ALA A 85 -1.57 -6.58 -15.64
N PRO A 86 -2.10 -5.51 -15.07
CA PRO A 86 -2.73 -5.58 -13.75
C PRO A 86 -3.95 -6.50 -13.82
N VAL A 87 -4.06 -7.37 -12.82
CA VAL A 87 -5.25 -8.21 -12.64
C VAL A 87 -6.11 -7.57 -11.56
N PRO A 88 -7.36 -7.21 -11.86
CA PRO A 88 -8.26 -6.63 -10.87
C PRO A 88 -8.36 -7.50 -9.62
N ARG A 89 -8.37 -6.86 -8.45
CA ARG A 89 -8.52 -7.52 -7.14
C ARG A 89 -7.40 -8.51 -6.76
N ALA A 90 -6.40 -8.70 -7.61
CA ALA A 90 -5.23 -9.52 -7.26
C ALA A 90 -4.45 -8.88 -6.10
N PRO A 91 -3.76 -9.71 -5.26
CA PRO A 91 -2.94 -9.21 -4.17
C PRO A 91 -1.95 -8.15 -4.64
N GLY A 92 -1.99 -6.98 -4.03
CA GLY A 92 -1.15 -5.86 -4.43
C GLY A 92 -1.68 -4.52 -3.93
N PRO A 93 -0.97 -3.43 -4.20
CA PRO A 93 -1.31 -2.10 -3.69
C PRO A 93 -2.76 -1.67 -3.99
N PHE A 94 -3.30 -2.08 -5.12
CA PHE A 94 -4.63 -1.68 -5.57
C PHE A 94 -5.69 -2.79 -5.48
N ALA A 95 -5.45 -3.86 -4.71
CA ALA A 95 -6.42 -4.94 -4.56
C ALA A 95 -7.79 -4.46 -4.05
N PHE A 96 -7.81 -3.41 -3.25
CA PHE A 96 -9.03 -2.78 -2.72
C PHE A 96 -9.28 -1.38 -3.29
N GLU A 97 -8.91 -1.12 -4.54
CA GLU A 97 -9.19 0.15 -5.20
C GLU A 97 -10.69 0.46 -5.32
N GLU A 98 -11.50 -0.61 -5.51
CA GLU A 98 -12.94 -0.54 -5.59
C GLU A 98 -13.55 -0.51 -4.17
N ARG A 99 -14.21 0.59 -3.82
CA ARG A 99 -14.85 0.77 -2.52
C ARG A 99 -15.85 -0.34 -2.20
N ASP A 100 -16.69 -0.68 -3.17
CA ASP A 100 -17.77 -1.66 -3.00
C ASP A 100 -17.20 -3.07 -2.78
N TYR A 101 -16.14 -3.45 -3.50
CA TYR A 101 -15.45 -4.73 -3.26
C TYR A 101 -14.84 -4.82 -1.86
N MET A 102 -14.27 -3.73 -1.36
CA MET A 102 -13.76 -3.70 0.02
C MET A 102 -14.90 -3.89 1.04
N GLU A 103 -16.03 -3.22 0.84
CA GLU A 103 -17.21 -3.32 1.70
C GLU A 103 -17.77 -4.75 1.68
N GLU A 104 -18.00 -5.32 0.49
CA GLU A 104 -18.47 -6.69 0.30
C GLU A 104 -17.55 -7.71 0.97
N THR A 105 -16.23 -7.55 0.83
CA THR A 105 -15.23 -8.44 1.45
C THR A 105 -15.35 -8.44 2.98
N LEU A 106 -15.47 -7.27 3.60
CA LEU A 106 -15.61 -7.17 5.06
C LEU A 106 -16.95 -7.71 5.56
N ILE A 107 -18.03 -7.45 4.85
CA ILE A 107 -19.36 -8.00 5.20
C ILE A 107 -19.32 -9.53 5.08
N ALA A 108 -18.76 -10.08 4.01
CA ALA A 108 -18.61 -11.51 3.83
C ALA A 108 -17.79 -12.17 4.95
N ALA A 109 -16.75 -11.47 5.45
CA ALA A 109 -15.96 -11.91 6.60
C ALA A 109 -16.66 -11.72 7.96
N GLY A 110 -17.92 -11.28 7.98
CA GLY A 110 -18.76 -11.15 9.17
C GLY A 110 -18.57 -9.85 9.95
N PHE A 111 -17.87 -8.85 9.41
CA PHE A 111 -17.83 -7.51 10.02
C PHE A 111 -19.15 -6.77 9.83
N SER A 112 -19.45 -5.88 10.76
CA SER A 112 -20.62 -5.00 10.75
C SER A 112 -20.21 -3.53 10.81
N ASN A 113 -21.17 -2.61 10.58
CA ASN A 113 -20.94 -1.16 10.64
C ASN A 113 -19.74 -0.72 9.79
N VAL A 114 -19.58 -1.30 8.59
CA VAL A 114 -18.50 -0.94 7.67
C VAL A 114 -18.68 0.50 7.22
N ASN A 115 -17.66 1.31 7.47
CA ASN A 115 -17.63 2.72 7.03
C ASN A 115 -16.33 2.96 6.26
N ILE A 116 -16.45 3.46 5.02
CA ILE A 116 -15.33 3.71 4.11
C ILE A 116 -15.34 5.18 3.69
N VAL A 117 -14.30 5.89 4.05
CA VAL A 117 -14.14 7.33 3.79
C VAL A 117 -12.91 7.56 2.91
N ALA A 118 -13.08 8.36 1.85
CA ALA A 118 -11.96 8.78 1.01
C ALA A 118 -11.10 9.83 1.73
N ALA A 119 -9.79 9.66 1.69
CA ALA A 119 -8.84 10.70 2.07
C ALA A 119 -7.83 10.92 0.93
N LYS A 120 -7.54 12.18 0.65
CA LYS A 120 -6.64 12.61 -0.41
C LYS A 120 -5.65 13.63 0.12
N GLY A 121 -4.48 13.68 -0.48
CA GLY A 121 -3.45 14.63 -0.13
C GLY A 121 -2.25 14.53 -1.06
N GLU A 122 -1.13 15.05 -0.62
CA GLU A 122 0.17 14.89 -1.28
C GLU A 122 1.13 14.16 -0.34
N LEU A 123 2.04 13.40 -0.90
CA LEU A 123 3.10 12.72 -0.17
C LEU A 123 4.46 13.02 -0.80
N PRO A 124 5.52 13.11 0.00
CA PRO A 124 6.87 13.27 -0.50
C PRO A 124 7.44 11.92 -0.95
N VAL A 125 7.51 11.69 -2.26
CA VAL A 125 8.13 10.48 -2.84
C VAL A 125 9.60 10.45 -2.49
N GLY A 126 10.06 9.37 -1.85
CA GLY A 126 11.43 9.26 -1.34
C GLY A 126 11.65 9.89 0.03
N GLY A 127 10.62 10.51 0.62
CA GLY A 127 10.67 11.16 1.94
C GLY A 127 10.73 12.69 1.88
N PRO A 128 10.50 13.36 3.02
CA PRO A 128 10.52 14.82 3.09
C PRO A 128 11.85 15.40 2.60
N GLY A 129 11.79 16.41 1.72
CA GLY A 129 12.96 17.08 1.16
C GLY A 129 13.73 16.28 0.09
N ALA A 130 13.28 15.07 -0.27
CA ALA A 130 13.98 14.23 -1.23
C ALA A 130 14.10 14.91 -2.60
N THR A 131 15.32 14.89 -3.17
CA THR A 131 15.55 15.34 -4.53
C THR A 131 14.94 14.36 -5.55
N PRO A 132 14.77 14.73 -6.82
CA PRO A 132 14.31 13.82 -7.86
C PRO A 132 15.14 12.54 -7.97
N GLN A 133 16.46 12.64 -7.79
CA GLN A 133 17.38 11.50 -7.80
C GLN A 133 17.15 10.57 -6.61
N GLN A 134 16.89 11.12 -5.41
CA GLN A 134 16.59 10.33 -4.22
C GLN A 134 15.21 9.67 -4.33
N ALA A 135 14.20 10.36 -4.88
CA ALA A 135 12.89 9.79 -5.16
C ALA A 135 12.99 8.63 -6.17
N GLN A 136 13.77 8.81 -7.24
CA GLN A 136 14.04 7.74 -8.22
C GLN A 136 14.73 6.54 -7.57
N ALA A 137 15.75 6.76 -6.74
CA ALA A 137 16.47 5.69 -6.04
C ALA A 137 15.54 4.95 -5.06
N PHE A 138 14.71 5.66 -4.32
CA PHE A 138 13.70 5.07 -3.43
C PHE A 138 12.76 4.14 -4.21
N VAL A 139 12.18 4.62 -5.30
CA VAL A 139 11.22 3.86 -6.10
C VAL A 139 11.84 2.60 -6.70
N ARG A 140 13.09 2.67 -7.18
CA ARG A 140 13.82 1.51 -7.72
C ARG A 140 14.00 0.38 -6.69
N HIS A 141 14.15 0.71 -5.42
CA HIS A 141 14.42 -0.28 -4.38
C HIS A 141 13.19 -0.66 -3.55
N ALA A 142 12.21 0.23 -3.42
CA ALA A 142 11.06 0.04 -2.54
C ALA A 142 9.81 -0.48 -3.24
N LEU A 143 9.66 -0.26 -4.55
CA LEU A 143 8.44 -0.62 -5.29
C LEU A 143 8.69 -1.75 -6.27
N ALA A 144 7.70 -2.63 -6.42
CA ALA A 144 7.80 -3.81 -7.27
C ALA A 144 8.17 -3.48 -8.72
N PHE A 145 7.60 -2.42 -9.29
CA PHE A 145 7.92 -2.01 -10.66
C PHE A 145 9.36 -1.45 -10.79
N GLY A 146 9.89 -0.86 -9.72
CA GLY A 146 11.29 -0.43 -9.68
C GLY A 146 12.24 -1.61 -9.56
N GLN A 147 11.89 -2.59 -8.75
CA GLN A 147 12.67 -3.83 -8.61
C GLN A 147 12.71 -4.64 -9.92
N ALA A 148 11.60 -4.68 -10.67
CA ALA A 148 11.55 -5.32 -11.98
C ALA A 148 12.58 -4.74 -12.98
N LEU A 149 12.97 -3.47 -12.84
CA LEU A 149 14.01 -2.86 -13.66
C LEU A 149 15.42 -3.40 -13.36
N LEU A 150 15.65 -3.93 -12.14
CA LEU A 150 16.99 -4.39 -11.72
C LEU A 150 17.41 -5.69 -12.42
N ASP A 151 16.47 -6.44 -12.96
CA ASP A 151 16.73 -7.69 -13.69
C ASP A 151 17.18 -7.45 -15.15
N TYR A 152 17.20 -6.19 -15.62
CA TYR A 152 17.52 -5.82 -16.99
C TYR A 152 18.95 -5.28 -17.11
N PRO A 153 19.53 -5.25 -18.34
CA PRO A 153 20.88 -4.74 -18.57
C PRO A 153 21.08 -3.29 -18.06
N PRO A 154 22.31 -2.92 -17.65
CA PRO A 154 22.61 -1.60 -17.10
C PRO A 154 22.10 -0.44 -17.96
N GLN A 155 22.20 -0.53 -19.28
CA GLN A 155 21.74 0.51 -20.21
C GLN A 155 20.22 0.76 -20.09
N VAL A 156 19.41 -0.30 -19.90
CA VAL A 156 17.97 -0.20 -19.71
C VAL A 156 17.67 0.43 -18.33
N GLN A 157 18.40 0.00 -17.30
CA GLN A 157 18.26 0.56 -15.95
C GLN A 157 18.60 2.06 -15.92
N GLU A 158 19.68 2.48 -16.60
CA GLU A 158 20.09 3.88 -16.67
C GLU A 158 19.06 4.73 -17.43
N ALA A 159 18.56 4.25 -18.57
CA ALA A 159 17.53 4.94 -19.35
C ALA A 159 16.24 5.13 -18.53
N ALA A 160 15.76 4.09 -17.84
CA ALA A 160 14.60 4.17 -16.97
C ALA A 160 14.83 5.11 -15.78
N ALA A 161 16.03 5.08 -15.19
CA ALA A 161 16.40 5.95 -14.08
C ALA A 161 16.44 7.43 -14.50
N ALA A 162 16.96 7.73 -15.67
CA ALA A 162 16.98 9.10 -16.22
C ALA A 162 15.56 9.62 -16.46
N GLU A 163 14.68 8.78 -17.01
CA GLU A 163 13.30 9.14 -17.28
C GLU A 163 12.47 9.31 -15.98
N LEU A 164 12.66 8.44 -14.99
CA LEU A 164 12.07 8.59 -13.66
C LEU A 164 12.54 9.88 -12.97
N THR A 165 13.82 10.21 -13.08
CA THR A 165 14.35 11.47 -12.55
C THR A 165 13.71 12.67 -13.24
N SER A 166 13.55 12.63 -14.56
CA SER A 166 12.86 13.67 -15.33
C SER A 166 11.40 13.82 -14.92
N LEU A 167 10.70 12.69 -14.69
CA LEU A 167 9.34 12.69 -14.17
C LEU A 167 9.28 13.40 -12.81
N TYR A 168 10.10 12.98 -11.85
CA TYR A 168 10.07 13.53 -10.48
C TYR A 168 10.52 14.99 -10.41
N THR A 169 11.32 15.46 -11.37
CA THR A 169 11.69 16.88 -11.47
C THR A 169 10.46 17.76 -11.68
N LYS A 170 9.41 17.28 -12.35
CA LYS A 170 8.16 18.03 -12.56
C LYS A 170 7.39 18.28 -11.27
N TYR A 171 7.56 17.41 -10.27
CA TYR A 171 6.87 17.43 -8.99
C TYR A 171 7.74 17.95 -7.84
N TYR A 172 8.98 18.30 -8.15
CA TYR A 172 9.92 18.77 -7.13
C TYR A 172 9.60 20.20 -6.68
N ARG A 173 9.46 20.37 -5.38
CA ARG A 173 9.30 21.66 -4.72
C ARG A 173 10.48 21.89 -3.77
N PRO A 174 11.29 22.95 -3.95
CA PRO A 174 12.41 23.25 -3.05
C PRO A 174 11.98 23.30 -1.58
N GLY A 175 12.66 22.56 -0.72
CA GLY A 175 12.36 22.46 0.71
C GLY A 175 11.28 21.43 1.09
N GLU A 176 10.37 21.06 0.19
CA GLU A 176 9.33 20.07 0.45
C GLU A 176 9.71 18.67 -0.08
N GLY A 177 10.36 18.60 -1.23
CA GLY A 177 10.70 17.34 -1.93
C GLY A 177 9.87 17.11 -3.18
N VAL A 178 9.78 15.86 -3.64
CA VAL A 178 8.97 15.46 -4.78
C VAL A 178 7.55 15.18 -4.31
N MET A 179 6.67 16.19 -4.43
CA MET A 179 5.31 16.15 -3.89
C MET A 179 4.32 15.63 -4.94
N MET A 180 3.72 14.48 -4.68
CA MET A 180 2.75 13.86 -5.59
C MET A 180 1.45 13.49 -4.88
N GLY A 181 0.35 13.61 -5.60
CA GLY A 181 -0.99 13.33 -5.08
C GLY A 181 -1.18 11.85 -4.69
N TYR A 182 -1.98 11.62 -3.65
CA TYR A 182 -2.45 10.29 -3.28
C TYR A 182 -3.94 10.28 -2.94
N ALA A 183 -4.56 9.12 -3.07
CA ALA A 183 -5.89 8.82 -2.55
C ALA A 183 -5.90 7.46 -1.86
N ILE A 184 -6.55 7.42 -0.71
CA ILE A 184 -6.70 6.20 0.10
C ILE A 184 -8.16 6.04 0.54
N TRP A 185 -8.53 4.82 0.89
CA TRP A 185 -9.69 4.54 1.70
C TRP A 185 -9.27 4.38 3.16
N LEU A 186 -9.91 5.12 4.04
CA LEU A 186 -9.90 4.90 5.48
C LEU A 186 -11.15 4.07 5.81
N VAL A 187 -10.93 2.88 6.32
CA VAL A 187 -11.96 1.88 6.55
C VAL A 187 -12.08 1.59 8.04
N SER A 188 -13.29 1.56 8.56
CA SER A 188 -13.54 1.07 9.91
C SER A 188 -14.73 0.11 9.92
N ALA A 189 -14.68 -0.92 10.78
CA ALA A 189 -15.73 -1.90 10.95
C ALA A 189 -15.72 -2.47 12.38
N ASN A 190 -16.78 -3.19 12.76
CA ASN A 190 -16.89 -3.88 14.04
C ASN A 190 -16.97 -5.41 13.86
N ALA A 191 -16.32 -6.13 14.76
CA ALA A 191 -16.35 -7.60 14.83
C ALA A 191 -17.64 -8.15 15.42
#